data_b99a73e7dd9796efb8e5d52e19b78c6c
#
_entry.id   b99a73e7dd9796efb8e5d52e19b78c6c
#
_cell.length_a   1.000
_cell.length_b   1.000
_cell.length_c   1.000
_cell.angle_alpha   90.00
_cell.angle_beta   90.00
_cell.angle_gamma   90.00
#
_symmetry.space_group_name_H-M   'P 1'
#
loop_
_entity.id
_entity.type
_entity.pdbx_description
1 polymer ?
#
loop_
_entity_poly.entity_id
_entity_poly.type
_entity_poly.pdbx_seq_one_letter_code
_entity_poly.pdbx_strand_id
1 'polypeptide(L)'
;LGGGKLGGSSDAIHIIVKTGSEFTAPASDGMTRPDENTDSYFMWLGSNGKLYAPGDSVPADVTNLTAQFALSEQFSLKPGGRYYFDLSAMNIPGKVNGDLPDSTLHYVPFTYVGTVDAYKLTSAMATTEEHAQQNKYPHSLFIADYNVTFNVDWNQLNEKQMIFGTPYTSYGVNYTMRAPSAGSQSNNGTDDSSTRGIPKSNEWDAILDKANQDWKDNTSGYIKNWSGKYSFGQDNYANASRRAFRGYYSARFWTSSTATFSSPIVGFRPVLEILNADTLGPD
;
A
#
# COMPACT_ATOMS: atom_id res chain seq x y z
N LEU A 1 -5.54 -4.48 -25.91
CA LEU A 1 -6.43 -3.75 -24.96
C LEU A 1 -6.65 -4.51 -23.63
N GLY A 2 -5.83 -5.52 -23.31
CA GLY A 2 -5.92 -6.23 -22.03
C GLY A 2 -7.27 -6.92 -21.76
N GLY A 3 -7.97 -7.35 -22.80
CA GLY A 3 -9.31 -7.91 -22.73
C GLY A 3 -10.45 -6.89 -22.85
N GLY A 4 -10.16 -5.59 -22.69
CA GLY A 4 -11.12 -4.51 -22.91
C GLY A 4 -11.36 -4.19 -24.37
N LYS A 5 -12.30 -3.29 -24.63
CA LYS A 5 -12.67 -2.81 -25.98
C LYS A 5 -12.64 -1.30 -26.04
N LEU A 6 -12.31 -0.74 -27.19
CA LEU A 6 -12.43 0.68 -27.48
C LEU A 6 -13.39 0.87 -28.66
N GLY A 7 -14.44 1.65 -28.46
CA GLY A 7 -15.48 1.83 -29.47
C GLY A 7 -16.12 0.52 -29.95
N GLY A 8 -16.16 -0.50 -29.09
CA GLY A 8 -16.67 -1.83 -29.38
C GLY A 8 -15.67 -2.81 -30.02
N SER A 9 -14.47 -2.35 -30.41
CA SER A 9 -13.41 -3.21 -30.97
C SER A 9 -12.39 -3.61 -29.89
N SER A 10 -11.95 -4.88 -29.94
CA SER A 10 -10.83 -5.42 -29.15
C SER A 10 -9.48 -5.32 -29.88
N ASP A 11 -9.46 -4.74 -31.07
CA ASP A 11 -8.24 -4.64 -31.90
C ASP A 11 -7.19 -3.75 -31.23
N ALA A 12 -5.92 -4.02 -31.52
CA ALA A 12 -4.82 -3.18 -31.07
C ALA A 12 -4.91 -1.80 -31.73
N ILE A 13 -4.62 -0.77 -30.91
CA ILE A 13 -4.47 0.59 -31.41
C ILE A 13 -2.99 0.77 -31.79
N HIS A 14 -2.75 1.27 -32.99
CA HIS A 14 -1.42 1.58 -33.47
C HIS A 14 -1.15 3.08 -33.40
N ILE A 15 -0.13 3.46 -32.62
CA ILE A 15 0.30 4.85 -32.48
C ILE A 15 1.64 4.99 -33.22
N ILE A 16 1.70 5.90 -34.19
CA ILE A 16 2.91 6.17 -34.95
C ILE A 16 3.58 7.39 -34.31
N VAL A 17 4.79 7.20 -33.82
CA VAL A 17 5.60 8.27 -33.21
C VAL A 17 6.95 8.36 -33.94
N LYS A 18 7.56 9.56 -33.90
CA LYS A 18 8.92 9.75 -34.42
C LYS A 18 9.90 8.94 -33.56
N THR A 19 10.81 8.24 -34.21
CA THR A 19 11.85 7.45 -33.53
C THR A 19 12.59 8.28 -32.49
N GLY A 20 12.68 7.77 -31.25
CA GLY A 20 13.33 8.42 -30.15
C GLY A 20 12.50 9.50 -29.44
N SER A 21 11.24 9.70 -29.85
CA SER A 21 10.34 10.67 -29.18
C SER A 21 9.46 9.95 -28.14
N GLU A 22 9.22 10.67 -27.05
CA GLU A 22 8.16 10.28 -26.09
C GLU A 22 6.79 10.42 -26.77
N PHE A 23 5.80 9.72 -26.26
CA PHE A 23 4.42 9.83 -26.69
C PHE A 23 3.47 9.88 -25.50
N THR A 24 2.25 10.33 -25.74
CA THR A 24 1.25 10.41 -24.69
C THR A 24 0.46 9.10 -24.58
N ALA A 25 0.33 8.56 -23.38
CA ALA A 25 -0.52 7.40 -23.13
C ALA A 25 -1.97 7.70 -23.55
N PRO A 26 -2.64 6.80 -24.31
CA PRO A 26 -3.97 7.04 -24.82
C PRO A 26 -4.98 7.37 -23.72
N ALA A 27 -5.96 8.22 -24.06
CA ALA A 27 -7.11 8.47 -23.21
C ALA A 27 -7.96 7.20 -23.03
N SER A 28 -8.69 7.13 -21.91
CA SER A 28 -9.58 6.01 -21.61
C SER A 28 -11.01 6.22 -22.10
N ASP A 29 -11.29 7.33 -22.75
CA ASP A 29 -12.63 7.65 -23.24
C ASP A 29 -13.13 6.59 -24.22
N GLY A 30 -14.32 6.05 -23.97
CA GLY A 30 -14.90 4.99 -24.78
C GLY A 30 -14.33 3.59 -24.56
N MET A 31 -13.44 3.40 -23.59
CA MET A 31 -12.98 2.07 -23.19
C MET A 31 -14.10 1.31 -22.47
N THR A 32 -14.32 0.08 -22.89
CA THR A 32 -15.21 -0.86 -22.21
C THR A 32 -14.37 -1.93 -21.53
N ARG A 33 -14.69 -2.21 -20.27
CA ARG A 33 -14.00 -3.21 -19.47
C ARG A 33 -14.31 -4.63 -19.94
N PRO A 34 -13.41 -5.60 -19.68
CA PRO A 34 -13.65 -6.99 -20.06
C PRO A 34 -14.81 -7.63 -19.30
N ASP A 35 -15.09 -7.15 -18.10
CA ASP A 35 -16.05 -7.71 -17.18
C ASP A 35 -17.00 -6.61 -16.69
N GLU A 36 -18.20 -6.65 -17.15
CA GLU A 36 -19.20 -5.59 -17.31
C GLU A 36 -19.35 -4.59 -16.15
N ASN A 37 -18.80 -4.78 -14.95
CA ASN A 37 -18.89 -3.83 -13.85
C ASN A 37 -17.88 -4.05 -12.73
N THR A 38 -16.91 -4.90 -12.88
CA THR A 38 -16.04 -5.30 -11.78
C THR A 38 -14.76 -4.47 -11.69
N ASP A 39 -14.39 -3.80 -12.79
CA ASP A 39 -13.14 -3.05 -12.87
C ASP A 39 -13.40 -1.55 -12.85
N SER A 40 -12.93 -0.86 -11.82
CA SER A 40 -13.16 0.58 -11.64
C SER A 40 -12.02 1.44 -12.19
N TYR A 41 -10.83 0.88 -12.30
CA TYR A 41 -9.65 1.57 -12.75
C TYR A 41 -9.13 1.09 -14.08
N PHE A 42 -8.53 2.03 -14.80
CA PHE A 42 -7.89 1.80 -16.06
C PHE A 42 -6.50 2.43 -16.07
N MET A 43 -5.49 1.66 -16.43
CA MET A 43 -4.10 2.07 -16.58
C MET A 43 -3.48 1.36 -17.77
N TRP A 44 -2.36 1.89 -18.24
CA TRP A 44 -1.53 1.27 -19.24
C TRP A 44 -0.29 0.65 -18.62
N LEU A 45 -0.09 -0.65 -18.81
CA LEU A 45 1.16 -1.34 -18.47
C LEU A 45 2.09 -1.28 -19.69
N GLY A 46 3.23 -0.63 -19.53
CA GLY A 46 4.27 -0.55 -20.55
C GLY A 46 5.09 -1.83 -20.65
N SER A 47 5.70 -2.05 -21.81
CA SER A 47 6.65 -3.15 -22.04
C SER A 47 7.88 -3.11 -21.12
N ASN A 48 8.14 -1.98 -20.49
CA ASN A 48 9.17 -1.79 -19.45
C ASN A 48 8.69 -2.16 -18.04
N GLY A 49 7.48 -2.68 -17.87
CA GLY A 49 6.89 -3.07 -16.60
C GLY A 49 6.34 -1.92 -15.74
N LYS A 50 6.38 -0.68 -16.23
CA LYS A 50 5.82 0.49 -15.53
C LYS A 50 4.38 0.73 -15.93
N LEU A 51 3.62 1.33 -15.01
CA LEU A 51 2.24 1.75 -15.24
C LEU A 51 2.20 3.23 -15.64
N TYR A 52 1.32 3.55 -16.58
CA TYR A 52 1.09 4.89 -17.10
C TYR A 52 -0.40 5.21 -17.03
N ALA A 53 -0.73 6.36 -16.51
CA ALA A 53 -2.10 6.89 -16.57
C ALA A 53 -2.44 7.38 -17.98
N PRO A 54 -3.71 7.41 -18.37
CA PRO A 54 -4.13 8.13 -19.57
C PRO A 54 -3.62 9.58 -19.53
N GLY A 55 -2.92 9.99 -20.59
CA GLY A 55 -2.32 11.34 -20.68
C GLY A 55 -0.87 11.45 -20.21
N ASP A 56 -0.32 10.42 -19.56
CA ASP A 56 1.09 10.44 -19.15
C ASP A 56 2.04 10.41 -20.34
N SER A 57 3.23 11.01 -20.15
CA SER A 57 4.33 10.86 -21.10
C SER A 57 4.96 9.48 -20.97
N VAL A 58 5.05 8.77 -22.10
CA VAL A 58 5.61 7.44 -22.20
C VAL A 58 6.96 7.49 -22.90
N PRO A 59 8.03 6.94 -22.29
CA PRO A 59 9.36 6.93 -22.88
C PRO A 59 9.41 6.20 -24.23
N ALA A 60 10.34 6.63 -25.09
CA ALA A 60 10.50 6.11 -26.44
C ALA A 60 10.88 4.61 -26.54
N ASP A 61 11.41 4.03 -25.47
CA ASP A 61 11.77 2.62 -25.38
C ASP A 61 10.58 1.70 -25.05
N VAL A 62 9.45 2.29 -24.69
CA VAL A 62 8.20 1.54 -24.46
C VAL A 62 7.52 1.30 -25.81
N THR A 63 7.56 0.06 -26.26
CA THR A 63 7.04 -0.33 -27.59
C THR A 63 5.61 -0.88 -27.55
N ASN A 64 5.10 -1.17 -26.37
CA ASN A 64 3.75 -1.71 -26.19
C ASN A 64 3.13 -1.19 -24.88
N LEU A 65 1.85 -0.87 -24.93
CA LEU A 65 1.01 -0.56 -23.78
C LEU A 65 -0.15 -1.55 -23.72
N THR A 66 -0.30 -2.21 -22.58
CA THR A 66 -1.43 -3.12 -22.34
C THR A 66 -2.36 -2.50 -21.31
N ALA A 67 -3.64 -2.40 -21.63
CA ALA A 67 -4.65 -1.89 -20.69
C ALA A 67 -4.75 -2.81 -19.48
N GLN A 68 -4.74 -2.21 -18.31
CA GLN A 68 -4.93 -2.86 -17.01
C GLN A 68 -6.21 -2.36 -16.39
N PHE A 69 -7.02 -3.26 -15.88
CA PHE A 69 -8.25 -2.95 -15.16
C PHE A 69 -8.08 -3.39 -13.72
N ALA A 70 -8.45 -2.52 -12.78
CA ALA A 70 -8.46 -2.86 -11.36
C ALA A 70 -9.85 -3.35 -10.97
N LEU A 71 -9.90 -4.24 -9.99
CA LEU A 71 -11.16 -4.71 -9.43
C LEU A 71 -11.91 -3.57 -8.73
N SER A 72 -13.22 -3.60 -8.80
CA SER A 72 -14.07 -2.64 -8.09
C SER A 72 -13.93 -2.81 -6.58
N GLU A 73 -13.70 -1.72 -5.88
CA GLU A 73 -13.60 -1.69 -4.42
C GLU A 73 -14.89 -2.10 -3.70
N GLN A 74 -16.02 -2.12 -4.42
CA GLN A 74 -17.34 -2.18 -3.78
C GLN A 74 -17.97 -3.58 -3.70
N PHE A 75 -17.60 -4.56 -4.54
CA PHE A 75 -18.49 -5.70 -4.75
C PHE A 75 -17.87 -7.10 -4.71
N SER A 76 -16.58 -7.23 -4.62
CA SER A 76 -15.94 -8.56 -4.53
C SER A 76 -14.54 -8.48 -3.97
N LEU A 77 -14.39 -7.87 -2.79
CA LEU A 77 -13.11 -7.83 -2.10
C LEU A 77 -12.70 -9.27 -1.75
N LYS A 78 -11.55 -9.68 -2.28
CA LYS A 78 -10.97 -10.98 -1.97
C LYS A 78 -9.63 -10.77 -1.28
N PRO A 79 -9.39 -11.35 -0.10
CA PRO A 79 -8.08 -11.31 0.53
C PRO A 79 -6.98 -11.76 -0.44
N GLY A 80 -5.90 -10.97 -0.52
CA GLY A 80 -4.84 -11.13 -1.51
C GLY A 80 -5.08 -10.43 -2.85
N GLY A 81 -6.27 -9.91 -3.12
CA GLY A 81 -6.57 -9.12 -4.32
C GLY A 81 -5.81 -7.80 -4.33
N ARG A 82 -5.38 -7.35 -5.52
CA ARG A 82 -4.70 -6.07 -5.72
C ARG A 82 -5.69 -5.02 -6.17
N TYR A 83 -5.60 -3.84 -5.55
CA TYR A 83 -6.41 -2.67 -5.82
C TYR A 83 -5.52 -1.44 -5.93
N TYR A 84 -5.96 -0.42 -6.69
CA TYR A 84 -5.20 0.81 -6.86
C TYR A 84 -5.95 1.99 -6.26
N PHE A 85 -5.23 2.83 -5.52
CA PHE A 85 -5.78 4.01 -4.87
C PHE A 85 -5.03 5.27 -5.27
N ASP A 86 -5.75 6.35 -5.49
CA ASP A 86 -5.19 7.66 -5.78
C ASP A 86 -4.84 8.38 -4.46
N LEU A 87 -3.55 8.45 -4.16
CA LEU A 87 -3.01 9.14 -2.99
C LEU A 87 -2.39 10.50 -3.34
N SER A 88 -2.49 10.96 -4.58
CA SER A 88 -1.84 12.19 -5.05
C SER A 88 -2.26 13.44 -4.28
N ALA A 89 -3.52 13.51 -3.84
CA ALA A 89 -4.07 14.63 -3.07
C ALA A 89 -3.75 14.57 -1.56
N MET A 90 -3.16 13.47 -1.06
CA MET A 90 -2.93 13.27 0.38
C MET A 90 -1.75 14.06 0.94
N ASN A 91 -0.92 14.65 0.08
CA ASN A 91 0.28 15.43 0.49
C ASN A 91 1.17 14.66 1.46
N ILE A 92 1.44 13.39 1.15
CA ILE A 92 2.27 12.51 1.98
C ILE A 92 3.69 13.07 2.04
N PRO A 93 4.25 13.30 3.23
CA PRO A 93 5.59 13.87 3.36
C PRO A 93 6.68 12.89 2.93
N GLY A 94 7.83 13.43 2.54
CA GLY A 94 8.99 12.67 2.11
C GLY A 94 9.18 12.66 0.60
N LYS A 95 10.16 11.87 0.14
CA LYS A 95 10.45 11.67 -1.27
C LYS A 95 9.65 10.46 -1.78
N VAL A 96 8.89 10.63 -2.85
CA VAL A 96 8.15 9.53 -3.48
C VAL A 96 9.11 8.40 -3.84
N ASN A 97 8.67 7.18 -3.56
CA ASN A 97 9.44 5.97 -3.84
C ASN A 97 9.54 5.75 -5.37
N GLY A 98 10.76 5.72 -5.88
CA GLY A 98 11.02 5.48 -7.31
C GLY A 98 10.73 4.05 -7.79
N ASP A 99 10.54 3.09 -6.87
CA ASP A 99 10.17 1.70 -7.19
C ASP A 99 8.65 1.54 -7.42
N LEU A 100 7.84 2.57 -7.11
CA LEU A 100 6.41 2.55 -7.39
C LEU A 100 6.17 2.44 -8.89
N PRO A 101 5.16 1.67 -9.30
CA PRO A 101 4.77 1.59 -10.72
C PRO A 101 4.37 2.96 -11.29
N ASP A 102 3.75 3.80 -10.45
CA ASP A 102 3.39 5.18 -10.78
C ASP A 102 3.93 6.15 -9.70
N SER A 103 4.86 7.02 -10.11
CA SER A 103 5.49 8.00 -9.22
C SER A 103 4.62 9.23 -8.93
N THR A 104 3.49 9.39 -9.61
CA THR A 104 2.54 10.51 -9.39
C THR A 104 1.59 10.25 -8.23
N LEU A 105 1.59 9.03 -7.67
CA LEU A 105 0.69 8.55 -6.62
C LEU A 105 -0.80 8.50 -7.02
N HIS A 106 -1.14 8.63 -8.29
CA HIS A 106 -2.52 8.45 -8.75
C HIS A 106 -2.97 6.98 -8.69
N TYR A 107 -2.02 6.03 -8.78
CA TYR A 107 -2.29 4.60 -8.82
C TYR A 107 -1.33 3.83 -7.93
N VAL A 108 -1.52 3.96 -6.62
CA VAL A 108 -0.72 3.22 -5.65
C VAL A 108 -1.32 1.83 -5.47
N PRO A 109 -0.55 0.75 -5.69
CA PRO A 109 -1.05 -0.60 -5.52
C PRO A 109 -1.14 -0.98 -4.04
N PHE A 110 -2.27 -1.57 -3.67
CA PHE A 110 -2.56 -2.12 -2.36
C PHE A 110 -3.02 -3.57 -2.50
N THR A 111 -2.77 -4.35 -1.47
CA THR A 111 -3.32 -5.69 -1.30
C THR A 111 -4.42 -5.65 -0.26
N TYR A 112 -5.61 -6.18 -0.57
CA TYR A 112 -6.67 -6.35 0.41
C TYR A 112 -6.33 -7.49 1.35
N VAL A 113 -6.41 -7.24 2.64
CA VAL A 113 -6.03 -8.22 3.67
C VAL A 113 -7.24 -8.96 4.23
N GLY A 114 -8.44 -8.39 4.06
CA GLY A 114 -9.64 -8.82 4.78
C GLY A 114 -9.62 -8.36 6.23
N THR A 115 -10.38 -9.04 7.08
CA THR A 115 -10.51 -8.69 8.48
C THR A 115 -9.31 -9.17 9.29
N VAL A 116 -8.77 -8.29 10.12
CA VAL A 116 -7.76 -8.60 11.14
C VAL A 116 -8.36 -8.44 12.52
N ASP A 117 -7.85 -9.22 13.48
CA ASP A 117 -8.34 -9.20 14.85
C ASP A 117 -8.05 -7.88 15.55
N ALA A 118 -8.79 -7.65 16.63
CA ALA A 118 -8.59 -6.48 17.47
C ALA A 118 -7.17 -6.45 18.05
N TYR A 119 -6.56 -5.27 17.96
CA TYR A 119 -5.28 -4.97 18.56
C TYR A 119 -5.39 -3.74 19.43
N LYS A 120 -5.01 -3.85 20.69
CA LYS A 120 -5.04 -2.74 21.64
C LYS A 120 -3.63 -2.33 22.03
N LEU A 121 -3.24 -1.13 21.67
CA LEU A 121 -2.05 -0.50 22.22
C LEU A 121 -2.25 -0.21 23.70
N THR A 122 -1.22 -0.40 24.51
CA THR A 122 -1.19 0.12 25.88
C THR A 122 -0.62 1.53 25.87
N SER A 123 -0.87 2.31 26.91
CA SER A 123 -0.29 3.65 27.06
C SER A 123 1.25 3.66 27.03
N ALA A 124 1.89 2.56 27.42
CA ALA A 124 3.34 2.39 27.28
C ALA A 124 3.81 2.21 25.83
N MET A 125 2.92 1.78 24.94
CA MET A 125 3.20 1.48 23.52
C MET A 125 2.78 2.61 22.59
N ALA A 126 1.79 3.41 22.98
CA ALA A 126 1.28 4.54 22.23
C ALA A 126 1.95 5.85 22.65
N THR A 127 1.90 6.85 21.77
CA THR A 127 2.38 8.20 22.07
C THR A 127 1.47 8.93 23.06
N THR A 128 0.17 8.59 23.04
CA THR A 128 -0.86 9.11 23.95
C THR A 128 -1.84 8.01 24.33
N GLU A 129 -2.55 8.17 25.45
CA GLU A 129 -3.61 7.26 25.89
C GLU A 129 -4.77 7.20 24.90
N GLU A 130 -5.08 8.28 24.24
CA GLU A 130 -6.10 8.34 23.19
C GLU A 130 -5.78 7.36 22.05
N HIS A 131 -4.55 7.36 21.57
CA HIS A 131 -4.10 6.46 20.51
C HIS A 131 -4.06 5.00 20.96
N ALA A 132 -3.89 4.73 22.25
CA ALA A 132 -3.91 3.37 22.79
C ALA A 132 -5.26 2.65 22.62
N GLN A 133 -6.32 3.37 22.27
CA GLN A 133 -7.65 2.81 22.01
C GLN A 133 -7.91 2.45 20.54
N GLN A 134 -6.99 2.79 19.64
CA GLN A 134 -7.13 2.41 18.24
C GLN A 134 -7.01 0.89 18.09
N ASN A 135 -7.57 0.36 17.02
CA ASN A 135 -7.54 -1.07 16.71
C ASN A 135 -8.16 -1.97 17.79
N LYS A 136 -9.07 -1.47 18.58
CA LYS A 136 -9.75 -2.26 19.63
C LYS A 136 -10.85 -3.20 19.14
N TYR A 137 -11.20 -3.12 17.86
CA TYR A 137 -12.19 -3.95 17.20
C TYR A 137 -11.58 -4.70 16.03
N PRO A 138 -12.13 -5.86 15.65
CA PRO A 138 -11.82 -6.45 14.35
C PRO A 138 -12.14 -5.45 13.24
N HIS A 139 -11.27 -5.33 12.24
CA HIS A 139 -11.41 -4.37 11.15
C HIS A 139 -10.79 -4.91 9.87
N SER A 140 -11.32 -4.48 8.74
CA SER A 140 -10.81 -4.83 7.43
C SER A 140 -9.92 -3.72 6.88
N LEU A 141 -8.86 -4.10 6.17
CA LEU A 141 -7.91 -3.15 5.63
C LEU A 141 -7.25 -3.60 4.33
N PHE A 142 -6.68 -2.62 3.64
CA PHE A 142 -5.71 -2.79 2.56
C PHE A 142 -4.33 -2.39 3.08
N ILE A 143 -3.28 -3.01 2.60
CA ILE A 143 -1.90 -2.59 2.85
C ILE A 143 -1.21 -2.22 1.55
N ALA A 144 -0.49 -1.10 1.51
CA ALA A 144 0.27 -0.70 0.34
C ALA A 144 1.35 -1.73 -0.02
N ASP A 145 1.47 -2.06 -1.30
CA ASP A 145 2.47 -3.01 -1.79
C ASP A 145 3.91 -2.47 -1.66
N TYR A 146 4.04 -1.16 -1.47
CA TYR A 146 5.32 -0.44 -1.33
C TYR A 146 5.27 0.54 -0.18
N ASN A 147 6.44 0.94 0.34
CA ASN A 147 6.52 2.25 0.97
C ASN A 147 6.24 3.30 -0.09
N VAL A 148 5.34 4.24 0.16
CA VAL A 148 4.97 5.28 -0.82
C VAL A 148 5.97 6.43 -0.83
N THR A 149 6.56 6.75 0.33
CA THR A 149 7.63 7.75 0.45
C THR A 149 8.76 7.26 1.33
N PHE A 150 9.95 7.83 1.12
CA PHE A 150 11.16 7.68 1.91
C PHE A 150 11.71 9.05 2.32
N ASN A 151 12.82 9.08 3.03
CA ASN A 151 13.42 10.32 3.53
C ASN A 151 12.42 11.18 4.30
N VAL A 152 11.65 10.56 5.12
CA VAL A 152 10.65 11.12 6.03
C VAL A 152 10.90 10.55 7.41
N ASP A 153 10.60 11.28 8.45
CA ASP A 153 10.65 10.78 9.82
C ASP A 153 9.24 10.56 10.39
N TRP A 154 9.18 9.85 11.51
CA TRP A 154 7.91 9.50 12.15
C TRP A 154 7.14 10.73 12.62
N ASN A 155 7.84 11.77 13.12
CA ASN A 155 7.20 13.00 13.58
C ASN A 155 6.53 13.76 12.44
N GLN A 156 7.19 13.86 11.28
CA GLN A 156 6.62 14.48 10.07
C GLN A 156 5.33 13.77 9.63
N LEU A 157 5.31 12.44 9.69
CA LEU A 157 4.10 11.66 9.40
C LEU A 157 3.02 11.89 10.47
N ASN A 158 3.40 11.95 11.73
CA ASN A 158 2.47 12.18 12.84
C ASN A 158 1.86 13.58 12.83
N GLU A 159 2.62 14.62 12.49
CA GLU A 159 2.12 15.98 12.27
C GLU A 159 1.05 16.06 11.19
N LYS A 160 1.12 15.18 10.20
CA LYS A 160 0.12 15.01 9.15
C LYS A 160 -1.00 14.01 9.51
N GLN A 161 -1.04 13.55 10.76
CA GLN A 161 -1.98 12.54 11.25
C GLN A 161 -1.91 11.18 10.54
N MET A 162 -0.83 10.91 9.80
CA MET A 162 -0.68 9.70 8.99
C MET A 162 -0.19 8.49 9.77
N ILE A 163 0.24 8.68 11.02
CA ILE A 163 0.62 7.56 11.88
C ILE A 163 -0.62 6.88 12.46
N PHE A 164 -1.53 7.66 13.04
CA PHE A 164 -2.69 7.11 13.75
C PHE A 164 -4.00 7.22 12.97
N GLY A 165 -4.05 8.06 11.95
CA GLY A 165 -5.16 8.06 11.03
C GLY A 165 -5.53 9.44 10.49
N THR A 166 -5.68 9.52 9.19
CA THR A 166 -6.27 10.66 8.47
C THR A 166 -7.39 10.17 7.56
N PRO A 167 -8.50 10.91 7.45
CA PRO A 167 -9.60 10.53 6.58
C PRO A 167 -9.17 10.44 5.11
N TYR A 168 -9.63 9.42 4.43
CA TYR A 168 -9.45 9.23 2.99
C TYR A 168 -10.73 8.65 2.40
N THR A 169 -11.17 9.17 1.27
CA THR A 169 -12.37 8.68 0.58
C THR A 169 -12.02 8.32 -0.86
N SER A 170 -12.44 7.15 -1.29
CA SER A 170 -12.28 6.67 -2.66
C SER A 170 -13.56 5.98 -3.09
N TYR A 171 -14.10 6.37 -4.25
CA TYR A 171 -15.35 5.82 -4.83
C TYR A 171 -16.53 5.71 -3.86
N GLY A 172 -16.68 6.67 -2.97
CA GLY A 172 -17.78 6.70 -1.99
C GLY A 172 -17.56 5.81 -0.77
N VAL A 173 -16.44 5.11 -0.69
CA VAL A 173 -16.01 4.36 0.51
C VAL A 173 -15.11 5.24 1.36
N ASN A 174 -15.37 5.26 2.67
CA ASN A 174 -14.57 6.00 3.63
C ASN A 174 -13.56 5.09 4.30
N TYR A 175 -12.33 5.56 4.32
CA TYR A 175 -11.19 4.88 4.94
C TYR A 175 -10.51 5.77 5.97
N THR A 176 -9.78 5.15 6.88
CA THR A 176 -8.72 5.82 7.64
C THR A 176 -7.37 5.39 7.07
N MET A 177 -6.61 6.33 6.51
CA MET A 177 -5.23 6.08 6.07
C MET A 177 -4.27 6.29 7.23
N ARG A 178 -3.44 5.31 7.54
CA ARG A 178 -2.52 5.34 8.68
C ARG A 178 -1.35 4.37 8.51
N ALA A 179 -0.37 4.44 9.42
CA ALA A 179 0.61 3.37 9.54
C ALA A 179 -0.02 2.11 10.15
N PRO A 180 0.46 0.91 9.84
CA PRO A 180 0.03 -0.31 10.53
C PRO A 180 0.57 -0.35 11.96
N SER A 181 -0.11 -1.03 12.86
CA SER A 181 0.50 -1.42 14.12
C SER A 181 1.55 -2.51 13.87
N ALA A 182 2.69 -2.40 14.52
CA ALA A 182 3.89 -3.20 14.24
C ALA A 182 4.43 -3.96 15.46
N GLY A 183 3.80 -3.77 16.62
CA GLY A 183 4.31 -4.22 17.91
C GLY A 183 5.39 -3.28 18.48
N SER A 184 5.44 -3.17 19.79
CA SER A 184 6.33 -2.24 20.52
C SER A 184 7.68 -2.83 20.88
N GLN A 185 7.85 -4.13 20.75
CA GLN A 185 9.08 -4.85 21.04
C GLN A 185 9.27 -6.01 20.07
N SER A 186 10.53 -6.40 19.88
CA SER A 186 10.87 -7.68 19.25
C SER A 186 10.56 -8.84 20.21
N ASN A 187 10.07 -9.93 19.70
CA ASN A 187 9.86 -11.17 20.45
C ASN A 187 11.16 -11.98 20.65
N ASN A 188 12.31 -11.33 20.66
CA ASN A 188 13.62 -11.93 20.94
C ASN A 188 13.85 -13.33 20.35
N GLY A 189 13.31 -13.60 19.16
CA GLY A 189 13.70 -14.77 18.39
C GLY A 189 15.18 -14.65 18.04
N THR A 190 15.88 -15.74 18.09
CA THR A 190 17.31 -15.81 17.68
C THR A 190 17.49 -15.79 16.17
N ASP A 191 16.40 -15.83 15.44
CA ASP A 191 16.29 -15.94 13.99
C ASP A 191 15.38 -14.82 13.45
N ASP A 192 15.83 -14.11 12.42
CA ASP A 192 15.08 -13.04 11.75
C ASP A 192 13.72 -13.52 11.24
N SER A 193 13.62 -14.80 10.83
CA SER A 193 12.37 -15.40 10.38
C SER A 193 11.33 -15.54 11.48
N SER A 194 11.74 -15.64 12.72
CA SER A 194 10.88 -15.81 13.89
C SER A 194 10.62 -14.51 14.64
N THR A 195 11.30 -13.42 14.28
CA THR A 195 11.14 -12.13 14.96
C THR A 195 9.76 -11.56 14.72
N ARG A 196 8.96 -11.56 15.78
CA ARG A 196 7.61 -10.97 15.79
C ARG A 196 7.58 -9.74 16.69
N GLY A 197 6.61 -8.86 16.45
CA GLY A 197 6.30 -7.80 17.37
C GLY A 197 5.55 -8.32 18.62
N ILE A 198 5.65 -7.60 19.73
CA ILE A 198 4.84 -7.80 20.92
C ILE A 198 3.93 -6.58 21.07
N PRO A 199 2.63 -6.78 21.20
CA PRO A 199 1.86 -8.04 21.21
C PRO A 199 1.82 -8.72 19.84
N LYS A 200 1.67 -10.05 19.83
CA LYS A 200 1.61 -10.86 18.61
C LYS A 200 0.40 -10.54 17.72
N SER A 201 -0.64 -9.94 18.29
CA SER A 201 -1.85 -9.50 17.60
C SER A 201 -1.68 -8.16 16.86
N ASN A 202 -0.45 -7.62 16.76
CA ASN A 202 -0.22 -6.43 15.94
C ASN A 202 -0.57 -6.73 14.48
N GLU A 203 -1.02 -5.69 13.76
CA GLU A 203 -1.50 -5.86 12.38
C GLU A 203 -0.46 -6.42 11.43
N TRP A 204 0.79 -5.99 11.55
CA TRP A 204 1.84 -6.47 10.65
C TRP A 204 2.01 -7.99 10.72
N ASP A 205 2.12 -8.55 11.93
CA ASP A 205 2.24 -9.99 12.09
C ASP A 205 0.94 -10.72 11.74
N ALA A 206 -0.22 -10.15 12.08
CA ALA A 206 -1.51 -10.71 11.70
C ALA A 206 -1.68 -10.81 10.17
N ILE A 207 -1.26 -9.78 9.42
CA ILE A 207 -1.28 -9.79 7.96
C ILE A 207 -0.37 -10.88 7.38
N LEU A 208 0.84 -11.02 7.92
CA LEU A 208 1.78 -12.06 7.48
C LEU A 208 1.24 -13.46 7.77
N ASP A 209 0.66 -13.66 8.95
CA ASP A 209 0.10 -14.95 9.37
C ASP A 209 -1.14 -15.31 8.54
N LYS A 210 -2.01 -14.34 8.25
CA LYS A 210 -3.20 -14.54 7.42
C LYS A 210 -2.85 -15.00 6.00
N ALA A 211 -1.75 -14.48 5.46
CA ALA A 211 -1.23 -14.86 4.14
C ALA A 211 -0.39 -16.14 4.16
N ASN A 212 -0.11 -16.74 5.32
CA ASN A 212 0.92 -17.76 5.50
C ASN A 212 2.26 -17.36 4.86
N GLN A 213 2.60 -16.07 4.94
CA GLN A 213 3.76 -15.51 4.26
C GLN A 213 5.06 -15.98 4.90
N ASP A 214 5.89 -16.63 4.11
CA ASP A 214 7.26 -16.97 4.51
C ASP A 214 8.08 -15.67 4.70
N TRP A 215 9.01 -15.68 5.60
CA TRP A 215 9.91 -14.58 5.86
C TRP A 215 10.78 -14.18 4.64
N LYS A 216 10.98 -15.10 3.69
CA LYS A 216 11.68 -14.85 2.42
C LYS A 216 10.81 -14.31 1.31
N ASP A 217 9.49 -14.45 1.43
CA ASP A 217 8.57 -14.07 0.38
C ASP A 217 8.44 -12.53 0.31
N ASN A 218 8.93 -11.95 -0.77
CA ASN A 218 8.94 -10.51 -0.98
C ASN A 218 7.89 -10.02 -1.99
N THR A 219 7.21 -10.90 -2.69
CA THR A 219 6.34 -10.51 -3.81
C THR A 219 4.97 -11.15 -3.83
N SER A 220 4.82 -12.37 -3.36
CA SER A 220 3.58 -13.15 -3.46
C SER A 220 2.73 -13.13 -2.19
N GLY A 221 3.29 -12.74 -1.05
CA GLY A 221 2.54 -12.52 0.19
C GLY A 221 1.74 -11.22 0.20
N TYR A 222 1.08 -10.90 1.31
CA TYR A 222 0.31 -9.67 1.45
C TYR A 222 1.19 -8.45 1.69
N ILE A 223 2.33 -8.61 2.39
CA ILE A 223 3.33 -7.56 2.58
C ILE A 223 4.45 -7.76 1.56
N LYS A 224 4.48 -6.90 0.55
CA LYS A 224 5.36 -7.00 -0.61
C LYS A 224 6.48 -5.97 -0.56
N ASN A 225 7.55 -6.18 -1.35
CA ASN A 225 8.62 -5.20 -1.56
C ASN A 225 9.24 -4.65 -0.26
N TRP A 226 9.42 -5.53 0.72
CA TRP A 226 9.99 -5.20 2.02
C TRP A 226 11.54 -5.35 2.04
N SER A 227 12.12 -6.16 1.16
CA SER A 227 13.57 -6.43 1.14
C SER A 227 14.38 -5.15 0.94
N GLY A 228 15.33 -4.90 1.84
CA GLY A 228 16.16 -3.70 1.83
C GLY A 228 15.40 -2.40 2.24
N LYS A 229 14.17 -2.52 2.75
CA LYS A 229 13.31 -1.37 3.10
C LYS A 229 12.63 -1.60 4.44
N TYR A 230 12.69 -0.58 5.31
CA TYR A 230 11.92 -0.54 6.55
C TYR A 230 10.63 0.24 6.36
N SER A 231 9.57 -0.20 7.01
CA SER A 231 8.29 0.51 7.08
C SER A 231 8.03 0.96 8.51
N PHE A 232 7.60 2.21 8.68
CA PHE A 232 7.17 2.72 9.98
C PHE A 232 5.94 1.99 10.52
N GLY A 233 5.96 1.68 11.82
CA GLY A 233 4.78 1.28 12.58
C GLY A 233 4.24 2.43 13.44
N GLN A 234 3.03 2.25 13.98
CA GLN A 234 2.45 3.19 14.95
C GLN A 234 3.18 3.18 16.29
N ASP A 235 3.78 2.05 16.65
CA ASP A 235 4.13 1.71 18.01
C ASP A 235 5.42 2.39 18.48
N ASN A 236 5.39 2.81 19.75
CA ASN A 236 6.61 3.14 20.48
C ASN A 236 7.36 1.85 20.86
N TYR A 237 8.66 1.91 20.85
CA TYR A 237 9.43 0.99 21.68
C TYR A 237 9.19 1.30 23.16
N ALA A 238 9.37 0.32 24.04
CA ALA A 238 9.15 0.46 25.49
C ALA A 238 9.81 1.72 26.14
N ASN A 239 10.75 2.31 25.44
CA ASN A 239 11.31 3.63 25.70
C ASN A 239 10.68 4.63 24.70
N ALA A 240 9.89 5.57 25.16
CA ALA A 240 9.05 6.48 24.39
C ALA A 240 9.75 7.30 23.27
N SER A 241 11.09 7.36 23.25
CA SER A 241 11.85 8.07 22.21
C SER A 241 12.04 7.32 20.91
N ARG A 242 11.73 6.02 20.87
CA ARG A 242 11.96 5.17 19.69
C ARG A 242 10.65 4.69 19.10
N ARG A 243 10.68 4.45 17.80
CA ARG A 243 9.53 3.99 16.99
C ARG A 243 9.86 2.68 16.32
N ALA A 244 8.86 1.81 16.22
CA ALA A 244 8.96 0.50 15.62
C ALA A 244 9.07 0.58 14.09
N PHE A 245 9.95 -0.23 13.52
CA PHE A 245 10.10 -0.45 12.09
C PHE A 245 9.99 -1.93 11.78
N ARG A 246 9.46 -2.26 10.60
CA ARG A 246 9.34 -3.62 10.12
C ARG A 246 9.95 -3.78 8.72
N GLY A 247 10.39 -5.01 8.40
CA GLY A 247 10.93 -5.34 7.09
C GLY A 247 12.46 -5.31 7.04
N TYR A 248 13.03 -5.13 5.85
CA TYR A 248 14.43 -5.04 5.48
C TYR A 248 15.13 -6.40 5.33
N TYR A 249 15.46 -7.11 6.41
CA TYR A 249 16.15 -8.42 6.37
C TYR A 249 15.18 -9.57 6.09
N SER A 250 13.97 -9.47 6.62
CA SER A 250 12.88 -10.41 6.38
C SER A 250 11.53 -9.69 6.51
N ALA A 251 10.47 -10.32 6.03
CA ALA A 251 9.12 -9.79 6.17
C ALA A 251 8.74 -9.56 7.65
N ARG A 252 9.25 -10.38 8.57
CA ARG A 252 8.97 -10.31 10.00
C ARG A 252 9.95 -9.49 10.81
N PHE A 253 11.07 -9.09 10.24
CA PHE A 253 12.10 -8.39 10.99
C PHE A 253 11.55 -7.14 11.68
N TRP A 254 11.85 -7.01 12.96
CA TRP A 254 11.46 -5.89 13.80
C TRP A 254 12.70 -5.16 14.32
N THR A 255 12.68 -3.86 14.25
CA THR A 255 13.69 -2.98 14.84
C THR A 255 13.08 -1.65 15.26
N SER A 256 13.85 -0.76 15.82
CA SER A 256 13.41 0.56 16.21
C SER A 256 14.49 1.62 16.02
N SER A 257 14.07 2.86 15.79
CA SER A 257 14.97 4.02 15.81
C SER A 257 14.27 5.24 16.42
N THR A 258 14.96 6.37 16.52
CA THR A 258 14.38 7.61 17.05
C THR A 258 13.24 8.11 16.14
N ALA A 259 12.30 8.84 16.71
CA ALA A 259 11.17 9.41 15.96
C ALA A 259 11.59 10.42 14.88
N THR A 260 12.80 10.95 14.97
CA THR A 260 13.42 11.89 14.01
C THR A 260 14.34 11.20 13.00
N PHE A 261 14.41 9.85 13.02
CA PHE A 261 15.26 9.13 12.08
C PHE A 261 14.65 9.13 10.68
N SER A 262 15.40 9.67 9.72
CA SER A 262 15.04 9.74 8.30
C SER A 262 16.13 9.10 7.45
N SER A 263 15.77 8.31 6.46
CA SER A 263 16.71 7.56 5.63
C SER A 263 16.06 7.15 4.29
N PRO A 264 16.85 6.95 3.22
CA PRO A 264 16.33 6.44 1.95
C PRO A 264 15.85 4.98 2.00
N ILE A 265 16.06 4.28 3.11
CA ILE A 265 15.61 2.90 3.32
C ILE A 265 14.49 2.77 4.35
N VAL A 266 14.07 3.87 4.97
CA VAL A 266 12.95 3.91 5.92
C VAL A 266 11.85 4.77 5.35
N GLY A 267 10.63 4.21 5.26
CA GLY A 267 9.54 4.88 4.59
C GLY A 267 8.17 4.63 5.19
N PHE A 268 7.20 5.32 4.63
CA PHE A 268 5.80 5.22 4.98
C PHE A 268 5.09 4.20 4.10
N ARG A 269 4.55 3.16 4.71
CA ARG A 269 3.70 2.14 4.09
C ARG A 269 2.31 2.26 4.70
N PRO A 270 1.38 2.96 4.04
CA PRO A 270 0.04 3.11 4.59
C PRO A 270 -0.75 1.80 4.56
N VAL A 271 -1.65 1.69 5.53
CA VAL A 271 -2.84 0.85 5.45
C VAL A 271 -4.07 1.75 5.28
N LEU A 272 -5.10 1.24 4.62
CA LEU A 272 -6.42 1.86 4.51
C LEU A 272 -7.40 0.98 5.29
N GLU A 273 -7.83 1.47 6.45
CA GLU A 273 -8.86 0.83 7.26
C GLU A 273 -10.24 1.22 6.74
N ILE A 274 -11.09 0.22 6.54
CA ILE A 274 -12.43 0.41 6.00
C ILE A 274 -13.38 0.84 7.13
N LEU A 275 -14.05 1.98 6.95
CA LEU A 275 -15.00 2.51 7.92
C LEU A 275 -16.47 2.15 7.61
N ASN A 276 -16.78 1.78 6.38
CA ASN A 276 -18.13 1.44 5.92
C ASN A 276 -18.25 -0.06 5.64
N ALA A 277 -17.85 -0.90 6.59
CA ALA A 277 -17.83 -2.35 6.42
C ALA A 277 -19.19 -2.94 6.01
N ASP A 278 -20.30 -2.34 6.45
CA ASP A 278 -21.66 -2.78 6.12
C ASP A 278 -22.02 -2.61 4.63
N THR A 279 -21.25 -1.83 3.88
CA THR A 279 -21.43 -1.63 2.43
C THR A 279 -20.60 -2.58 1.58
N LEU A 280 -19.75 -3.35 2.22
CA LEU A 280 -18.86 -4.31 1.58
C LEU A 280 -19.49 -5.68 1.67
N GLY A 281 -19.34 -6.47 0.62
CA GLY A 281 -19.79 -7.86 0.63
C GLY A 281 -19.11 -8.68 1.74
N PRO A 282 -19.59 -9.88 2.00
CA PRO A 282 -18.99 -10.76 3.01
C PRO A 282 -17.52 -11.04 2.68
N ASP A 283 -16.68 -11.09 3.72
CA ASP A 283 -15.27 -11.48 3.66
C ASP A 283 -15.04 -12.86 3.02
#